data_0aee90112b42054cdcd9a0f6893fd40d
#
_entry.id   0aee90112b42054cdcd9a0f6893fd40d
#
_cell.length_a   1.000
_cell.length_b   1.000
_cell.length_c   1.000
_cell.angle_alpha   90.00
_cell.angle_beta   90.00
_cell.angle_gamma   90.00
#
_symmetry.space_group_name_H-M   'P 1'
#
loop_
_entity.id
_entity.type
_entity.pdbx_description
1 polymer ?
#
loop_
_entity_poly.entity_id
_entity_poly.type
_entity_poly.pdbx_seq_one_letter_code
_entity_poly.pdbx_strand_id
1 'polypeptide(L)'
;MPELPEVEIIKRDLSSILISKKITSTFVGDKKLKRIIPQLSVLNDSTILNIFRRNKYLILQTNNFWLVIHLGMTGKLIFLPSMPKNFPKHTHAWIQFNDGSYLYYDDPRRFGSIDLFSIIQYPNYLTIPLFLNLGIEPLSLNFKLNKFSSCFNNSRKIKSFLMDSSVVCGIGNIYASEILFLAKIHPERLVNTISLDEQKKLFHFIPLVLEKSIELGGSSISDFVHTNGLKGSMQNFYNVYGLNNQPCKVCSTTIEKVMIAGRSSFFCPSCQK
;
A
#
# COMPACT_ATOMS: atom_id res chain seq x y z
N MET A 1 5.94 3.74 -5.34
CA MET A 1 4.61 3.96 -4.71
C MET A 1 4.44 2.88 -3.65
N PRO A 2 4.17 3.25 -2.41
CA PRO A 2 3.84 2.25 -1.39
C PRO A 2 2.66 1.37 -1.82
N GLU A 3 2.83 0.05 -1.76
CA GLU A 3 1.80 -0.95 -1.97
C GLU A 3 1.36 -1.52 -0.61
N LEU A 4 0.60 -2.60 -0.57
CA LEU A 4 0.10 -3.17 0.69
C LEU A 4 1.21 -3.44 1.72
N PRO A 5 2.35 -4.09 1.36
CA PRO A 5 3.40 -4.38 2.33
C PRO A 5 3.97 -3.14 3.00
N GLU A 6 4.25 -2.10 2.22
CA GLU A 6 4.81 -0.84 2.75
C GLU A 6 3.85 -0.15 3.71
N VAL A 7 2.55 -0.13 3.39
CA VAL A 7 1.53 0.46 4.28
C VAL A 7 1.31 -0.38 5.53
N GLU A 8 1.40 -1.72 5.43
CA GLU A 8 1.32 -2.62 6.58
C GLU A 8 2.49 -2.42 7.56
N ILE A 9 3.69 -2.19 7.03
CA ILE A 9 4.88 -1.91 7.84
C ILE A 9 4.69 -0.59 8.60
N ILE A 10 4.30 0.49 7.92
CA ILE A 10 4.01 1.77 8.57
C ILE A 10 2.93 1.60 9.65
N LYS A 11 1.87 0.84 9.36
CA LYS A 11 0.82 0.54 10.34
C LYS A 11 1.39 -0.16 11.57
N ARG A 12 2.26 -1.15 11.42
CA ARG A 12 2.91 -1.87 12.54
C ARG A 12 3.81 -0.94 13.34
N ASP A 13 4.67 -0.17 12.66
CA ASP A 13 5.55 0.82 13.30
C ASP A 13 4.74 1.81 14.13
N LEU A 14 3.73 2.45 13.53
CA LEU A 14 2.92 3.46 14.22
C LEU A 14 2.06 2.86 15.33
N SER A 15 1.59 1.61 15.19
CA SER A 15 0.81 0.95 16.26
C SER A 15 1.61 0.78 17.54
N SER A 16 2.92 0.48 17.45
CA SER A 16 3.79 0.34 18.61
C SER A 16 4.13 1.68 19.29
N ILE A 17 3.95 2.80 18.55
CA ILE A 17 4.41 4.12 19.00
C ILE A 17 3.26 5.02 19.42
N LEU A 18 2.12 4.99 18.71
CA LEU A 18 1.08 6.01 18.81
C LEU A 18 -0.14 5.59 19.62
N ILE A 19 -0.41 4.28 19.80
CA ILE A 19 -1.58 3.84 20.57
C ILE A 19 -1.50 4.40 21.99
N SER A 20 -2.62 4.93 22.46
CA SER A 20 -2.80 5.64 23.73
C SER A 20 -2.18 7.03 23.82
N LYS A 21 -1.50 7.55 22.79
CA LYS A 21 -1.04 8.94 22.79
C LYS A 21 -2.21 9.90 22.56
N LYS A 22 -2.20 11.01 23.31
CA LYS A 22 -3.15 12.11 23.16
C LYS A 22 -2.61 13.13 22.18
N ILE A 23 -3.43 13.57 21.24
CA ILE A 23 -3.13 14.65 20.29
C ILE A 23 -3.26 15.99 21.01
N THR A 24 -2.23 16.81 20.99
CA THR A 24 -2.24 18.14 21.63
C THR A 24 -2.39 19.27 20.64
N SER A 25 -1.84 19.11 19.44
CA SER A 25 -1.87 20.13 18.42
C SER A 25 -1.73 19.51 17.02
N THR A 26 -2.28 20.20 16.02
CA THR A 26 -2.20 19.78 14.62
C THR A 26 -1.94 20.97 13.72
N PHE A 27 -1.33 20.71 12.57
CA PHE A 27 -1.09 21.70 11.54
C PHE A 27 -1.49 21.14 10.17
N VAL A 28 -2.02 22.03 9.33
CA VAL A 28 -2.29 21.76 7.91
C VAL A 28 -1.70 22.92 7.11
N GLY A 29 -0.85 22.61 6.14
CA GLY A 29 -0.26 23.58 5.24
C GLY A 29 -1.22 24.03 4.14
N ASP A 30 -0.90 25.16 3.50
CA ASP A 30 -1.78 25.81 2.49
C ASP A 30 -1.92 25.03 1.18
N LYS A 31 -1.01 24.08 0.89
CA LYS A 31 -0.99 23.35 -0.38
C LYS A 31 -1.87 22.10 -0.29
N LYS A 32 -2.90 22.02 -1.13
CA LYS A 32 -3.71 20.80 -1.27
C LYS A 32 -2.89 19.63 -1.77
N LEU A 33 -3.19 18.44 -1.26
CA LEU A 33 -2.81 17.15 -1.82
C LEU A 33 -3.71 16.81 -3.03
N LYS A 34 -3.90 15.53 -3.33
CA LYS A 34 -4.90 15.07 -4.32
C LYS A 34 -6.30 15.65 -4.02
N ARG A 35 -6.61 15.84 -2.75
CA ARG A 35 -7.80 16.53 -2.21
C ARG A 35 -7.35 17.59 -1.20
N ILE A 36 -8.24 18.48 -0.84
CA ILE A 36 -8.03 19.41 0.27
C ILE A 36 -7.92 18.61 1.55
N ILE A 37 -6.90 18.88 2.35
CA ILE A 37 -6.76 18.28 3.68
C ILE A 37 -7.84 18.90 4.58
N PRO A 38 -8.63 18.09 5.30
CA PRO A 38 -9.63 18.62 6.23
C PRO A 38 -8.97 19.35 7.41
N GLN A 39 -9.74 20.15 8.12
CA GLN A 39 -9.27 20.80 9.35
C GLN A 39 -8.96 19.75 10.41
N LEU A 40 -7.67 19.52 10.69
CA LEU A 40 -7.22 18.51 11.64
C LEU A 40 -7.33 18.94 13.11
N SER A 41 -7.54 20.24 13.39
CA SER A 41 -7.69 20.73 14.77
C SER A 41 -8.86 20.12 15.54
N VAL A 42 -9.85 19.55 14.84
CA VAL A 42 -10.94 18.77 15.48
C VAL A 42 -10.44 17.49 16.17
N LEU A 43 -9.20 17.06 15.89
CA LEU A 43 -8.55 15.93 16.55
C LEU A 43 -7.84 16.32 17.86
N ASN A 44 -7.69 17.64 18.13
CA ASN A 44 -7.04 18.07 19.38
C ASN A 44 -7.80 17.48 20.58
N ASP A 45 -7.06 17.13 21.61
CA ASP A 45 -7.52 16.42 22.80
C ASP A 45 -8.00 14.98 22.59
N SER A 46 -8.04 14.48 21.37
CA SER A 46 -8.36 13.07 21.08
C SER A 46 -7.17 12.15 21.33
N THR A 47 -7.48 10.90 21.69
CA THR A 47 -6.47 9.84 21.90
C THR A 47 -6.47 8.89 20.68
N ILE A 48 -5.30 8.42 20.26
CA ILE A 48 -5.17 7.35 19.26
C ILE A 48 -5.54 6.02 19.93
N LEU A 49 -6.64 5.40 19.51
CA LEU A 49 -7.16 4.15 20.10
C LEU A 49 -6.63 2.92 19.37
N ASN A 50 -6.62 2.95 18.04
CA ASN A 50 -6.15 1.84 17.20
C ASN A 50 -5.61 2.36 15.86
N ILE A 51 -4.85 1.50 15.17
CA ILE A 51 -4.38 1.77 13.81
C ILE A 51 -4.65 0.54 12.93
N PHE A 52 -5.34 0.75 11.81
CA PHE A 52 -5.73 -0.28 10.86
C PHE A 52 -5.13 0.01 9.49
N ARG A 53 -5.12 -0.99 8.63
CA ARG A 53 -4.87 -0.87 7.19
C ARG A 53 -6.05 -1.48 6.42
N ARG A 54 -6.47 -0.80 5.37
CA ARG A 54 -7.35 -1.36 4.35
C ARG A 54 -6.79 -1.02 2.97
N ASN A 55 -6.52 -2.00 2.12
CA ASN A 55 -5.84 -1.77 0.84
C ASN A 55 -4.48 -1.06 1.06
N LYS A 56 -4.27 0.09 0.46
CA LYS A 56 -3.10 0.99 0.60
C LYS A 56 -3.40 2.22 1.47
N TYR A 57 -4.43 2.15 2.29
CA TYR A 57 -4.82 3.19 3.24
C TYR A 57 -4.42 2.80 4.65
N LEU A 58 -3.86 3.77 5.37
CA LEU A 58 -3.67 3.75 6.81
C LEU A 58 -4.87 4.42 7.46
N ILE A 59 -5.36 3.86 8.57
CA ILE A 59 -6.57 4.33 9.25
C ILE A 59 -6.25 4.43 10.74
N LEU A 60 -6.19 5.66 11.27
CA LEU A 60 -6.01 5.91 12.70
C LEU A 60 -7.37 6.17 13.33
N GLN A 61 -7.72 5.38 14.33
CA GLN A 61 -8.91 5.56 15.14
C GLN A 61 -8.62 6.51 16.30
N THR A 62 -9.42 7.56 16.41
CA THR A 62 -9.45 8.41 17.59
C THR A 62 -10.78 8.22 18.34
N ASN A 63 -11.04 9.02 19.39
CA ASN A 63 -12.30 8.95 20.12
C ASN A 63 -13.53 9.21 19.22
N ASN A 64 -13.42 10.16 18.27
CA ASN A 64 -14.56 10.64 17.52
C ASN A 64 -14.39 10.50 15.99
N PHE A 65 -13.18 10.23 15.50
CA PHE A 65 -12.86 10.26 14.07
C PHE A 65 -11.99 9.10 13.63
N TRP A 66 -12.18 8.71 12.37
CA TRP A 66 -11.24 7.95 11.56
C TRP A 66 -10.39 8.94 10.76
N LEU A 67 -9.08 8.99 11.03
CA LEU A 67 -8.12 9.69 10.19
C LEU A 67 -7.60 8.71 9.16
N VAL A 68 -7.94 8.91 7.89
CA VAL A 68 -7.61 8.00 6.78
C VAL A 68 -6.52 8.64 5.92
N ILE A 69 -5.39 7.96 5.75
CA ILE A 69 -4.22 8.47 5.02
C ILE A 69 -3.88 7.53 3.88
N HIS A 70 -3.71 8.11 2.68
CA HIS A 70 -3.17 7.42 1.50
C HIS A 70 -1.86 8.08 1.09
N LEU A 71 -0.78 7.32 1.00
CA LEU A 71 0.55 7.86 0.74
C LEU A 71 0.79 8.30 -0.72
N GLY A 72 -0.10 7.93 -1.64
CA GLY A 72 0.13 8.21 -3.05
C GLY A 72 1.37 7.53 -3.59
N MET A 73 2.23 8.28 -4.26
CA MET A 73 3.48 7.76 -4.84
C MET A 73 4.73 8.08 -4.02
N THR A 74 4.75 9.25 -3.38
CA THR A 74 5.93 9.81 -2.69
C THR A 74 5.65 10.22 -1.25
N GLY A 75 4.41 10.02 -0.79
CA GLY A 75 4.02 10.35 0.58
C GLY A 75 4.74 9.50 1.61
N LYS A 76 5.16 10.17 2.68
CA LYS A 76 5.87 9.59 3.82
C LYS A 76 5.19 10.03 5.11
N LEU A 77 5.11 9.11 6.07
CA LEU A 77 4.75 9.40 7.45
C LEU A 77 5.99 9.17 8.30
N ILE A 78 6.49 10.22 8.90
CA ILE A 78 7.73 10.18 9.70
C ILE A 78 7.38 10.57 11.13
N PHE A 79 7.83 9.74 12.06
CA PHE A 79 7.74 10.00 13.49
C PHE A 79 9.01 10.65 14.00
N LEU A 80 8.87 11.70 14.81
CA LEU A 80 9.95 12.39 15.47
C LEU A 80 9.69 12.42 16.98
N PRO A 81 10.70 12.11 17.82
CA PRO A 81 10.55 12.12 19.28
C PRO A 81 10.41 13.53 19.86
N SER A 82 10.77 14.57 19.10
CA SER A 82 10.67 15.97 19.50
C SER A 82 10.49 16.89 18.28
N MET A 83 10.16 18.15 18.54
CA MET A 83 10.00 19.15 17.49
C MET A 83 11.32 19.36 16.71
N PRO A 84 11.31 19.24 15.37
CA PRO A 84 12.47 19.55 14.56
C PRO A 84 12.69 21.06 14.48
N LYS A 85 13.93 21.51 14.22
CA LYS A 85 14.20 22.93 13.95
C LYS A 85 13.36 23.47 12.79
N ASN A 86 13.22 22.67 11.74
CA ASN A 86 12.36 22.96 10.59
C ASN A 86 11.77 21.65 10.06
N PHE A 87 10.51 21.66 9.67
CA PHE A 87 9.93 20.55 8.90
C PHE A 87 10.43 20.59 7.45
N PRO A 88 10.51 19.44 6.76
CA PRO A 88 10.84 19.37 5.33
C PRO A 88 9.93 20.27 4.48
N LYS A 89 10.44 20.75 3.35
CA LYS A 89 9.76 21.68 2.42
C LYS A 89 8.40 21.17 1.92
N HIS A 90 8.21 19.88 1.87
CA HIS A 90 7.00 19.22 1.36
C HIS A 90 6.13 18.62 2.46
N THR A 91 6.31 19.08 3.71
CA THR A 91 5.41 18.74 4.82
C THR A 91 4.06 19.42 4.60
N HIS A 92 3.00 18.62 4.54
CA HIS A 92 1.63 19.09 4.31
C HIS A 92 0.77 19.10 5.58
N ALA A 93 1.11 18.26 6.55
CA ALA A 93 0.45 18.21 7.85
C ALA A 93 1.36 17.62 8.90
N TRP A 94 1.14 17.97 10.15
CA TRP A 94 1.73 17.28 11.30
C TRP A 94 0.74 17.20 12.47
N ILE A 95 0.99 16.23 13.33
CA ILE A 95 0.27 15.98 14.59
C ILE A 95 1.29 15.97 15.70
N GLN A 96 1.08 16.74 16.75
CA GLN A 96 1.87 16.73 17.98
C GLN A 96 1.14 15.91 19.05
N PHE A 97 1.89 15.16 19.82
CA PHE A 97 1.38 14.33 20.92
C PHE A 97 1.77 14.89 22.28
N ASN A 98 1.10 14.40 23.32
CA ASN A 98 1.25 14.85 24.71
C ASN A 98 2.64 14.60 25.33
N ASP A 99 3.45 13.73 24.73
CA ASP A 99 4.84 13.49 25.14
C ASP A 99 5.86 14.36 24.39
N GLY A 100 5.37 15.33 23.59
CA GLY A 100 6.20 16.23 22.78
C GLY A 100 6.65 15.65 21.44
N SER A 101 6.28 14.41 21.11
CA SER A 101 6.60 13.79 19.83
C SER A 101 5.70 14.29 18.69
N TYR A 102 6.13 14.07 17.45
CA TYR A 102 5.43 14.51 16.22
C TYR A 102 5.30 13.36 15.22
N LEU A 103 4.18 13.37 14.51
CA LEU A 103 4.00 12.61 13.25
C LEU A 103 3.75 13.62 12.13
N TYR A 104 4.60 13.64 11.10
CA TYR A 104 4.37 14.53 9.96
C TYR A 104 4.23 13.77 8.64
N TYR A 105 3.44 14.36 7.74
CA TYR A 105 3.20 13.87 6.39
C TYR A 105 3.92 14.74 5.37
N ASP A 106 4.88 14.15 4.64
CA ASP A 106 5.65 14.78 3.56
C ASP A 106 5.33 14.13 2.22
N ASP A 107 4.96 14.90 1.20
CA ASP A 107 4.63 14.38 -0.14
C ASP A 107 5.00 15.36 -1.26
N PRO A 108 6.21 15.27 -1.82
CA PRO A 108 6.66 16.15 -2.88
C PRO A 108 5.74 16.21 -4.10
N ARG A 109 5.14 15.08 -4.49
CA ARG A 109 4.26 14.98 -5.68
C ARG A 109 2.79 15.27 -5.40
N ARG A 110 2.37 15.31 -4.15
CA ARG A 110 1.01 15.61 -3.70
C ARG A 110 -0.07 14.68 -4.27
N PHE A 111 0.27 13.41 -4.49
CA PHE A 111 -0.66 12.38 -4.95
C PHE A 111 -1.35 11.60 -3.83
N GLY A 112 -0.93 11.85 -2.61
CA GLY A 112 -1.57 11.29 -1.44
C GLY A 112 -2.84 12.02 -1.03
N SER A 113 -3.46 11.54 0.03
CA SER A 113 -4.62 12.19 0.65
C SER A 113 -4.66 11.96 2.16
N ILE A 114 -5.24 12.91 2.86
CA ILE A 114 -5.62 12.84 4.26
C ILE A 114 -7.10 13.18 4.32
N ASP A 115 -7.90 12.30 4.92
CA ASP A 115 -9.36 12.41 5.01
C ASP A 115 -9.80 12.14 6.46
N LEU A 116 -10.89 12.78 6.88
CA LEU A 116 -11.53 12.58 8.19
C LEU A 116 -12.96 12.09 8.03
N PHE A 117 -13.34 11.10 8.82
CA PHE A 117 -14.71 10.60 8.89
C PHE A 117 -15.15 10.48 10.35
N SER A 118 -16.36 10.96 10.66
CA SER A 118 -16.92 10.83 12.01
C SER A 118 -17.24 9.37 12.33
N ILE A 119 -16.86 8.90 13.52
CA ILE A 119 -17.22 7.57 14.02
C ILE A 119 -18.73 7.46 14.25
N ILE A 120 -19.41 8.55 14.61
CA ILE A 120 -20.88 8.56 14.73
C ILE A 120 -21.54 8.24 13.40
N GLN A 121 -21.06 8.84 12.31
CA GLN A 121 -21.59 8.58 10.97
C GLN A 121 -21.17 7.22 10.41
N TYR A 122 -19.95 6.78 10.72
CA TYR A 122 -19.36 5.53 10.25
C TYR A 122 -18.84 4.72 11.45
N PRO A 123 -19.70 4.00 12.20
CA PRO A 123 -19.27 3.24 13.39
C PRO A 123 -18.22 2.18 13.11
N ASN A 124 -18.21 1.67 11.88
CA ASN A 124 -17.19 0.75 11.38
C ASN A 124 -16.46 1.40 10.20
N TYR A 125 -15.13 1.48 10.26
CA TYR A 125 -14.33 2.09 9.17
C TYR A 125 -14.55 1.41 7.80
N LEU A 126 -14.95 0.14 7.77
CA LEU A 126 -15.25 -0.56 6.51
C LEU A 126 -16.46 0.02 5.76
N THR A 127 -17.34 0.75 6.44
CA THR A 127 -18.51 1.42 5.84
C THR A 127 -18.18 2.81 5.28
N ILE A 128 -16.97 3.29 5.46
CA ILE A 128 -16.50 4.56 4.86
C ILE A 128 -16.58 4.45 3.32
N PRO A 129 -17.10 5.48 2.60
CA PRO A 129 -17.30 5.42 1.15
C PRO A 129 -16.05 5.04 0.35
N LEU A 130 -14.84 5.38 0.83
CA LEU A 130 -13.57 5.01 0.20
C LEU A 130 -13.34 3.49 0.13
N PHE A 131 -14.02 2.70 0.95
CA PHE A 131 -13.76 1.26 1.12
C PHE A 131 -14.88 0.36 0.58
N LEU A 132 -16.04 0.92 0.24
CA LEU A 132 -17.22 0.14 -0.17
C LEU A 132 -16.98 -0.73 -1.41
N ASN A 133 -16.22 -0.23 -2.37
CA ASN A 133 -15.92 -0.92 -3.62
C ASN A 133 -14.57 -1.66 -3.61
N LEU A 134 -13.95 -1.82 -2.46
CA LEU A 134 -12.70 -2.56 -2.36
C LEU A 134 -12.95 -4.07 -2.27
N GLY A 135 -12.18 -4.81 -3.05
CA GLY A 135 -12.21 -6.26 -3.11
C GLY A 135 -11.62 -6.96 -1.88
N ILE A 136 -11.09 -8.15 -2.08
CA ILE A 136 -10.65 -9.03 -1.01
C ILE A 136 -9.29 -8.56 -0.46
N GLU A 137 -9.14 -8.53 0.87
CA GLU A 137 -7.83 -8.36 1.53
C GLU A 137 -7.03 -9.67 1.44
N PRO A 138 -5.89 -9.68 0.76
CA PRO A 138 -5.16 -10.93 0.48
C PRO A 138 -4.48 -11.55 1.71
N LEU A 139 -4.31 -10.79 2.78
CA LEU A 139 -3.72 -11.27 4.04
C LEU A 139 -4.76 -11.50 5.14
N SER A 140 -6.04 -11.62 4.77
CA SER A 140 -7.12 -11.88 5.72
C SER A 140 -7.66 -13.30 5.60
N LEU A 141 -8.32 -13.79 6.66
CA LEU A 141 -9.03 -15.07 6.67
C LEU A 141 -10.17 -15.14 5.61
N ASN A 142 -10.59 -13.99 5.08
CA ASN A 142 -11.60 -13.88 4.03
C ASN A 142 -11.03 -14.06 2.61
N PHE A 143 -9.71 -14.18 2.44
CA PHE A 143 -9.09 -14.55 1.17
C PHE A 143 -9.27 -16.05 0.96
N LYS A 144 -10.32 -16.43 0.24
CA LYS A 144 -10.68 -17.82 -0.04
C LYS A 144 -10.68 -18.08 -1.54
N LEU A 145 -10.21 -19.27 -1.95
CA LEU A 145 -10.06 -19.63 -3.36
C LEU A 145 -11.35 -19.47 -4.15
N ASN A 146 -12.49 -19.95 -3.66
CA ASN A 146 -13.78 -19.85 -4.34
C ASN A 146 -14.19 -18.39 -4.61
N LYS A 147 -13.99 -17.51 -3.62
CA LYS A 147 -14.26 -16.07 -3.75
C LYS A 147 -13.28 -15.39 -4.70
N PHE A 148 -12.02 -15.78 -4.70
CA PHE A 148 -11.01 -15.27 -5.65
C PHE A 148 -11.32 -15.74 -7.08
N SER A 149 -11.62 -17.03 -7.27
CA SER A 149 -11.92 -17.61 -8.58
C SER A 149 -13.21 -17.07 -9.20
N SER A 150 -14.22 -16.68 -8.41
CA SER A 150 -15.44 -16.07 -8.93
C SER A 150 -15.20 -14.72 -9.64
N CYS A 151 -14.06 -14.07 -9.41
CA CYS A 151 -13.68 -12.82 -10.09
C CYS A 151 -13.12 -13.02 -11.51
N PHE A 152 -12.83 -14.27 -11.94
CA PHE A 152 -12.15 -14.56 -13.22
C PHE A 152 -13.09 -14.57 -14.42
N ASN A 153 -14.19 -13.86 -14.38
CA ASN A 153 -15.17 -13.77 -15.47
C ASN A 153 -15.03 -12.43 -16.24
N ASN A 154 -13.91 -12.20 -16.88
CA ASN A 154 -13.66 -11.02 -17.73
C ASN A 154 -12.49 -11.24 -18.70
N SER A 155 -12.35 -10.36 -19.71
CA SER A 155 -11.33 -10.43 -20.76
C SER A 155 -10.18 -9.43 -20.59
N ARG A 156 -9.97 -8.90 -19.38
CA ARG A 156 -8.81 -8.01 -19.10
C ARG A 156 -7.51 -8.79 -19.09
N LYS A 157 -6.37 -8.12 -19.30
CA LYS A 157 -5.05 -8.71 -19.07
C LYS A 157 -4.88 -9.03 -17.59
N ILE A 158 -4.34 -10.21 -17.27
CA ILE A 158 -4.21 -10.72 -15.91
C ILE A 158 -3.45 -9.78 -14.98
N LYS A 159 -2.41 -9.08 -15.48
CA LYS A 159 -1.72 -8.08 -14.67
C LYS A 159 -2.61 -6.92 -14.24
N SER A 160 -3.41 -6.38 -15.16
CA SER A 160 -4.35 -5.31 -14.85
C SER A 160 -5.42 -5.75 -13.86
N PHE A 161 -5.86 -7.00 -13.97
CA PHE A 161 -6.81 -7.62 -13.06
C PHE A 161 -6.25 -7.72 -11.62
N LEU A 162 -5.02 -8.21 -11.45
CA LEU A 162 -4.39 -8.29 -10.14
C LEU A 162 -4.15 -6.92 -9.48
N MET A 163 -3.97 -5.88 -10.29
CA MET A 163 -3.76 -4.51 -9.81
C MET A 163 -5.07 -3.75 -9.54
N ASP A 164 -6.21 -4.35 -9.83
CA ASP A 164 -7.53 -3.76 -9.56
C ASP A 164 -7.91 -3.98 -8.10
N SER A 165 -7.92 -2.91 -7.32
CA SER A 165 -8.28 -2.96 -5.91
C SER A 165 -9.72 -3.39 -5.63
N SER A 166 -10.61 -3.42 -6.65
CA SER A 166 -11.95 -3.98 -6.52
C SER A 166 -11.97 -5.51 -6.55
N VAL A 167 -10.88 -6.13 -7.00
CA VAL A 167 -10.69 -7.59 -7.03
C VAL A 167 -9.89 -8.04 -5.81
N VAL A 168 -8.61 -7.63 -5.76
CA VAL A 168 -7.70 -7.92 -4.64
C VAL A 168 -7.04 -6.64 -4.18
N CYS A 169 -7.12 -6.36 -2.89
CA CYS A 169 -6.58 -5.15 -2.32
C CYS A 169 -5.05 -5.14 -2.30
N GLY A 170 -4.49 -3.95 -2.51
CA GLY A 170 -3.12 -3.64 -2.14
C GLY A 170 -2.03 -4.07 -3.12
N ILE A 171 -2.33 -4.89 -4.12
CA ILE A 171 -1.36 -5.27 -5.16
C ILE A 171 -1.16 -4.09 -6.11
N GLY A 172 0.09 -3.77 -6.40
CA GLY A 172 0.45 -2.76 -7.38
C GLY A 172 1.39 -3.31 -8.45
N ASN A 173 2.17 -2.43 -9.05
CA ASN A 173 2.99 -2.79 -10.23
C ASN A 173 4.14 -3.73 -9.90
N ILE A 174 4.73 -3.59 -8.72
CA ILE A 174 5.84 -4.41 -8.25
C ILE A 174 5.34 -5.83 -7.99
N TYR A 175 4.43 -5.96 -7.05
CA TYR A 175 4.01 -7.28 -6.59
C TYR A 175 3.18 -8.04 -7.63
N ALA A 176 2.42 -7.36 -8.50
CA ALA A 176 1.77 -8.04 -9.63
C ALA A 176 2.78 -8.71 -10.57
N SER A 177 3.93 -8.08 -10.87
CA SER A 177 4.96 -8.68 -11.72
C SER A 177 5.63 -9.89 -11.03
N GLU A 178 5.97 -9.78 -9.75
CA GLU A 178 6.61 -10.84 -8.98
C GLU A 178 5.67 -12.05 -8.77
N ILE A 179 4.39 -11.79 -8.46
CA ILE A 179 3.37 -12.85 -8.31
C ILE A 179 3.19 -13.61 -9.63
N LEU A 180 3.06 -12.90 -10.77
CA LEU A 180 2.90 -13.52 -12.08
C LEU A 180 4.13 -14.33 -12.49
N PHE A 181 5.33 -13.88 -12.15
CA PHE A 181 6.56 -14.64 -12.38
C PHE A 181 6.54 -15.98 -11.61
N LEU A 182 6.24 -15.97 -10.32
CA LEU A 182 6.18 -17.18 -9.51
C LEU A 182 5.05 -18.11 -9.95
N ALA A 183 3.91 -17.58 -10.37
CA ALA A 183 2.81 -18.36 -10.93
C ALA A 183 3.09 -18.89 -12.34
N LYS A 184 4.17 -18.44 -13.00
CA LYS A 184 4.55 -18.77 -14.38
C LYS A 184 3.51 -18.35 -15.43
N ILE A 185 2.84 -17.22 -15.20
CA ILE A 185 1.78 -16.69 -16.06
C ILE A 185 2.28 -15.42 -16.76
N HIS A 186 2.15 -15.38 -18.10
CA HIS A 186 2.50 -14.19 -18.88
C HIS A 186 1.57 -13.02 -18.55
N PRO A 187 2.08 -11.79 -18.30
CA PRO A 187 1.29 -10.66 -17.82
C PRO A 187 0.20 -10.16 -18.77
N GLU A 188 0.29 -10.48 -20.06
CA GLU A 188 -0.71 -10.12 -21.07
C GLU A 188 -1.82 -11.16 -21.28
N ARG A 189 -1.74 -12.32 -20.68
CA ARG A 189 -2.79 -13.33 -20.80
C ARG A 189 -4.14 -12.77 -20.33
N LEU A 190 -5.20 -13.18 -20.98
CA LEU A 190 -6.54 -12.77 -20.60
C LEU A 190 -7.04 -13.55 -19.40
N VAL A 191 -7.75 -12.89 -18.52
CA VAL A 191 -8.26 -13.48 -17.25
C VAL A 191 -9.10 -14.73 -17.51
N ASN A 192 -9.97 -14.70 -18.52
CA ASN A 192 -10.84 -15.82 -18.91
C ASN A 192 -10.09 -17.02 -19.52
N THR A 193 -8.79 -16.89 -19.82
CA THR A 193 -7.93 -17.99 -20.30
C THR A 193 -7.11 -18.64 -19.17
N ILE A 194 -7.18 -18.11 -17.95
CA ILE A 194 -6.44 -18.62 -16.80
C ILE A 194 -7.17 -19.85 -16.25
N SER A 195 -6.51 -21.00 -16.32
CA SER A 195 -7.06 -22.26 -15.82
C SER A 195 -7.25 -22.25 -14.31
N LEU A 196 -8.08 -23.15 -13.80
CA LEU A 196 -8.29 -23.28 -12.34
C LEU A 196 -6.98 -23.57 -11.58
N ASP A 197 -6.07 -24.33 -12.15
CA ASP A 197 -4.78 -24.63 -11.52
C ASP A 197 -3.85 -23.39 -11.50
N GLU A 198 -3.90 -22.56 -12.52
CA GLU A 198 -3.21 -21.27 -12.52
C GLU A 198 -3.82 -20.28 -11.51
N GLN A 199 -5.15 -20.29 -11.36
CA GLN A 199 -5.82 -19.51 -10.31
C GLN A 199 -5.42 -19.96 -8.91
N LYS A 200 -5.26 -21.27 -8.67
CA LYS A 200 -4.72 -21.83 -7.41
C LYS A 200 -3.27 -21.37 -7.16
N LYS A 201 -2.42 -21.32 -8.21
CA LYS A 201 -1.07 -20.77 -8.09
C LYS A 201 -1.08 -19.30 -7.71
N LEU A 202 -1.90 -18.49 -8.39
CA LEU A 202 -2.05 -17.06 -8.03
C LEU A 202 -2.53 -16.90 -6.59
N PHE A 203 -3.56 -17.67 -6.20
CA PHE A 203 -4.10 -17.67 -4.83
C PHE A 203 -3.02 -18.00 -3.79
N HIS A 204 -2.12 -18.93 -4.08
CA HIS A 204 -1.01 -19.30 -3.22
C HIS A 204 0.08 -18.21 -3.18
N PHE A 205 0.51 -17.71 -4.35
CA PHE A 205 1.65 -16.79 -4.41
C PHE A 205 1.32 -15.35 -4.01
N ILE A 206 0.06 -14.93 -4.07
CA ILE A 206 -0.34 -13.58 -3.64
C ILE A 206 0.05 -13.32 -2.17
N PRO A 207 -0.46 -14.07 -1.17
CA PRO A 207 -0.06 -13.84 0.22
C PRO A 207 1.43 -14.08 0.44
N LEU A 208 2.00 -15.13 -0.14
CA LEU A 208 3.42 -15.47 0.03
C LEU A 208 4.37 -14.32 -0.33
N VAL A 209 4.15 -13.67 -1.47
CA VAL A 209 4.98 -12.55 -1.92
C VAL A 209 4.79 -11.31 -1.03
N LEU A 210 3.56 -11.03 -0.64
CA LEU A 210 3.24 -9.89 0.20
C LEU A 210 3.80 -10.05 1.62
N GLU A 211 3.66 -11.22 2.22
CA GLU A 211 4.21 -11.56 3.56
C GLU A 211 5.73 -11.48 3.55
N LYS A 212 6.38 -12.12 2.57
CA LYS A 212 7.83 -12.01 2.39
C LYS A 212 8.31 -10.56 2.29
N SER A 213 7.57 -9.73 1.57
CA SER A 213 7.91 -8.32 1.47
C SER A 213 7.78 -7.59 2.81
N ILE A 214 6.75 -7.89 3.60
CA ILE A 214 6.58 -7.33 4.95
C ILE A 214 7.75 -7.74 5.86
N GLU A 215 8.13 -9.01 5.84
CA GLU A 215 9.27 -9.54 6.61
C GLU A 215 10.60 -8.84 6.26
N LEU A 216 10.80 -8.52 4.97
CA LEU A 216 11.99 -7.83 4.46
C LEU A 216 11.92 -6.29 4.60
N GLY A 217 10.92 -5.76 5.29
CA GLY A 217 10.77 -4.32 5.52
C GLY A 217 10.26 -3.55 4.30
N GLY A 218 9.61 -4.22 3.34
CA GLY A 218 9.08 -3.59 2.12
C GLY A 218 10.14 -3.27 1.07
N SER A 219 9.73 -2.56 0.04
CA SER A 219 10.55 -2.17 -1.11
C SER A 219 10.88 -0.68 -1.09
N SER A 220 12.14 -0.34 -1.04
CA SER A 220 12.66 1.04 -1.09
C SER A 220 13.39 1.34 -2.39
N ILE A 221 12.69 1.18 -3.53
CA ILE A 221 13.27 1.48 -4.85
C ILE A 221 13.55 2.99 -5.02
N SER A 222 12.64 3.86 -4.54
CA SER A 222 12.78 5.31 -4.67
C SER A 222 12.54 6.05 -3.35
N ASP A 223 11.29 6.15 -2.93
CA ASP A 223 10.88 7.13 -1.91
C ASP A 223 10.40 6.51 -0.60
N PHE A 224 10.07 5.21 -0.61
CA PHE A 224 9.57 4.55 0.59
C PHE A 224 10.65 4.44 1.66
N VAL A 225 10.27 4.86 2.86
CA VAL A 225 11.03 4.66 4.10
C VAL A 225 10.05 4.32 5.22
N HIS A 226 10.53 3.61 6.23
CA HIS A 226 9.83 3.38 7.49
C HIS A 226 9.60 4.69 8.24
N THR A 227 8.80 4.68 9.29
CA THR A 227 8.51 5.88 10.10
C THR A 227 9.72 6.47 10.79
N ASN A 228 10.79 5.70 10.96
CA ASN A 228 12.10 6.12 11.47
C ASN A 228 13.11 6.47 10.37
N GLY A 229 12.71 6.48 9.09
CA GLY A 229 13.57 6.80 7.95
C GLY A 229 14.42 5.64 7.40
N LEU A 230 14.35 4.43 7.98
CA LEU A 230 15.07 3.26 7.47
C LEU A 230 14.47 2.75 6.16
N LYS A 231 15.26 2.03 5.38
CA LYS A 231 14.86 1.45 4.10
C LYS A 231 14.60 -0.04 4.22
N GLY A 232 13.61 -0.54 3.49
CA GLY A 232 13.39 -1.98 3.31
C GLY A 232 14.40 -2.61 2.33
N SER A 233 14.40 -3.93 2.24
CA SER A 233 15.37 -4.73 1.45
C SER A 233 14.73 -5.61 0.37
N MET A 234 13.41 -5.61 0.21
CA MET A 234 12.69 -6.48 -0.75
C MET A 234 13.18 -6.32 -2.19
N GLN A 235 13.64 -5.12 -2.60
CA GLN A 235 14.17 -4.87 -3.94
C GLN A 235 15.37 -5.76 -4.31
N ASN A 236 16.11 -6.27 -3.35
CA ASN A 236 17.25 -7.16 -3.58
C ASN A 236 16.81 -8.60 -3.95
N PHE A 237 15.53 -8.91 -3.74
CA PHE A 237 14.96 -10.24 -3.94
C PHE A 237 14.03 -10.33 -5.15
N TYR A 238 13.90 -9.27 -5.94
CA TYR A 238 13.08 -9.32 -7.15
C TYR A 238 13.58 -10.35 -8.14
N ASN A 239 12.61 -10.98 -8.81
CA ASN A 239 12.86 -11.94 -9.88
C ASN A 239 12.81 -11.26 -11.26
N VAL A 240 11.89 -10.32 -11.45
CA VAL A 240 11.66 -9.67 -12.75
C VAL A 240 11.51 -8.16 -12.67
N TYR A 241 10.94 -7.61 -11.58
CA TYR A 241 10.60 -6.20 -11.52
C TYR A 241 11.84 -5.30 -11.58
N GLY A 242 11.91 -4.44 -12.62
CA GLY A 242 13.03 -3.52 -12.85
C GLY A 242 14.28 -4.17 -13.44
N LEU A 243 14.24 -5.49 -13.76
CA LEU A 243 15.38 -6.27 -14.23
C LEU A 243 15.37 -6.49 -15.77
N ASN A 244 14.67 -5.64 -16.54
CA ASN A 244 14.70 -5.75 -18.01
C ASN A 244 16.14 -5.73 -18.54
N ASN A 245 16.39 -6.53 -19.57
CA ASN A 245 17.71 -6.78 -20.16
C ASN A 245 18.69 -7.54 -19.24
N GLN A 246 18.27 -8.02 -18.08
CA GLN A 246 19.05 -8.89 -17.20
C GLN A 246 18.68 -10.36 -17.44
N PRO A 247 19.57 -11.31 -17.17
CA PRO A 247 19.25 -12.73 -17.25
C PRO A 247 18.26 -13.12 -16.16
N CYS A 248 17.29 -13.95 -16.51
CA CYS A 248 16.37 -14.57 -15.55
C CYS A 248 17.14 -15.48 -14.59
N LYS A 249 16.91 -15.32 -13.29
CA LYS A 249 17.57 -16.12 -12.23
C LYS A 249 17.25 -17.62 -12.30
N VAL A 250 16.20 -18.03 -13.06
CA VAL A 250 15.76 -19.44 -13.15
C VAL A 250 16.25 -20.11 -14.44
N CYS A 251 16.19 -19.42 -15.59
CA CYS A 251 16.47 -20.03 -16.90
C CYS A 251 17.47 -19.25 -17.76
N SER A 252 18.05 -18.18 -17.24
CA SER A 252 19.02 -17.30 -17.90
C SER A 252 18.50 -16.56 -19.15
N THR A 253 17.25 -16.78 -19.56
CA THR A 253 16.62 -16.01 -20.66
C THR A 253 16.50 -14.54 -20.26
N THR A 254 16.73 -13.63 -21.19
CA THR A 254 16.63 -12.19 -20.94
C THR A 254 15.23 -11.78 -20.50
N ILE A 255 15.13 -11.04 -19.38
CA ILE A 255 13.88 -10.47 -18.90
C ILE A 255 13.44 -9.35 -19.83
N GLU A 256 12.19 -9.41 -20.24
CA GLU A 256 11.56 -8.44 -21.13
C GLU A 256 10.67 -7.44 -20.38
N LYS A 257 10.37 -6.33 -21.07
CA LYS A 257 9.48 -5.29 -20.59
C LYS A 257 8.42 -4.97 -21.63
N VAL A 258 7.16 -4.96 -21.23
CA VAL A 258 6.01 -4.54 -22.03
C VAL A 258 5.19 -3.48 -21.32
N MET A 259 4.48 -2.64 -22.06
CA MET A 259 3.54 -1.66 -21.47
C MET A 259 2.14 -2.25 -21.38
N ILE A 260 1.59 -2.33 -20.18
CA ILE A 260 0.22 -2.79 -19.92
C ILE A 260 -0.52 -1.69 -19.15
N ALA A 261 -1.60 -1.18 -19.73
CA ALA A 261 -2.42 -0.10 -19.12
C ALA A 261 -1.57 1.09 -18.60
N GLY A 262 -0.61 1.56 -19.44
CA GLY A 262 0.27 2.68 -19.12
C GLY A 262 1.35 2.40 -18.07
N ARG A 263 1.61 1.12 -17.72
CA ARG A 263 2.60 0.73 -16.72
C ARG A 263 3.58 -0.30 -17.26
N SER A 264 4.87 -0.12 -16.96
CA SER A 264 5.90 -1.09 -17.28
C SER A 264 5.65 -2.41 -16.59
N SER A 265 5.66 -3.49 -17.35
CA SER A 265 5.45 -4.87 -16.87
C SER A 265 6.67 -5.69 -17.25
N PHE A 266 7.27 -6.35 -16.29
CA PHE A 266 8.51 -7.11 -16.46
C PHE A 266 8.19 -8.59 -16.34
N PHE A 267 8.78 -9.42 -17.20
CA PHE A 267 8.52 -10.85 -17.25
C PHE A 267 9.66 -11.63 -17.92
N CYS A 268 9.75 -12.90 -17.67
CA CYS A 268 10.61 -13.82 -18.39
C CYS A 268 9.81 -14.56 -19.47
N PRO A 269 10.11 -14.40 -20.78
CA PRO A 269 9.31 -15.01 -21.85
C PRO A 269 9.45 -16.55 -21.91
N SER A 270 10.48 -17.11 -21.31
CA SER A 270 10.67 -18.57 -21.21
C SER A 270 9.88 -19.16 -20.04
N CYS A 271 9.92 -18.52 -18.86
CA CYS A 271 9.30 -19.06 -17.66
C CYS A 271 7.79 -18.79 -17.57
N GLN A 272 7.30 -17.72 -18.21
CA GLN A 272 5.90 -17.29 -18.12
C GLN A 272 5.20 -17.50 -19.47
N LYS A 273 4.13 -18.31 -19.46
CA LYS A 273 3.38 -18.68 -20.67
C LYS A 273 1.95 -18.14 -20.62
#